data_ec58a1ec6edcb0bbb754eaab3df2c2a4
#
_entry.id   ec58a1ec6edcb0bbb754eaab3df2c2a4
#
_cell.length_a   1.000
_cell.length_b   1.000
_cell.length_c   1.000
_cell.angle_alpha   90.00
_cell.angle_beta   90.00
_cell.angle_gamma   90.00
#
_symmetry.space_group_name_H-M   'P 1'
#
loop_
_entity.id
_entity.type
_entity.pdbx_description
1 polymer ?
#
loop_
_entity_poly.entity_id
_entity_poly.type
_entity_poly.pdbx_seq_one_letter_code
_entity_poly.pdbx_strand_id
1 'polypeptide(L)'
;MDGPPAVALGVEKKHGNVMNRPPRPVDEGLPNRNDIWLIFYLGAVMVTGTLLVFFLAGGGLETCDGLPLSDGTNLPFDQAACDAGVETEISKWESYADDKFIHAQTMTLSVFIMFQLFNVMNCRSQEESIFSLGVFSNKAINIAFLVSFALLLFFVQLADFTIPFTSFEIGGLLSTKVLSLNDWGIIMAVAILVVVIEEFRKFIVNSRIFAIDGRR
;
A
#
# COMPACT_ATOMS: atom_id res chain seq x y z
N MET A 1 -10.29 7.92 1.87
CA MET A 1 -10.41 6.56 1.28
C MET A 1 -11.03 5.54 2.25
N ASP A 2 -10.97 5.78 3.57
CA ASP A 2 -11.39 4.78 4.58
C ASP A 2 -12.91 4.71 4.83
N GLY A 3 -13.68 5.72 4.42
CA GLY A 3 -15.12 5.77 4.66
C GLY A 3 -15.91 4.57 4.10
N PRO A 4 -15.91 4.33 2.78
CA PRO A 4 -16.67 3.23 2.20
C PRO A 4 -16.27 1.85 2.73
N PRO A 5 -14.97 1.50 2.86
CA PRO A 5 -14.54 0.24 3.45
C PRO A 5 -14.92 0.08 4.93
N ALA A 6 -14.83 1.15 5.72
CA ALA A 6 -15.21 1.10 7.14
C ALA A 6 -16.72 0.84 7.32
N VAL A 7 -17.57 1.50 6.53
CA VAL A 7 -19.01 1.24 6.53
C VAL A 7 -19.31 -0.20 6.07
N ALA A 8 -18.59 -0.69 5.08
CA ALA A 8 -18.75 -2.06 4.58
C ALA A 8 -18.35 -3.12 5.62
N LEU A 9 -17.36 -2.85 6.48
CA LEU A 9 -17.02 -3.70 7.63
C LEU A 9 -18.14 -3.72 8.67
N GLY A 10 -18.85 -2.60 8.87
CA GLY A 10 -19.98 -2.50 9.81
C GLY A 10 -21.18 -3.39 9.46
N VAL A 11 -21.31 -3.80 8.19
CA VAL A 11 -22.36 -4.73 7.73
C VAL A 11 -21.86 -6.18 7.57
N GLU A 12 -20.66 -6.50 8.09
CA GLU A 12 -20.11 -7.85 8.06
C GLU A 12 -20.99 -8.80 8.86
N LYS A 13 -21.16 -10.01 8.33
CA LYS A 13 -21.95 -11.07 9.00
C LYS A 13 -21.17 -11.59 10.21
N LYS A 14 -21.92 -12.07 11.21
CA LYS A 14 -21.32 -12.76 12.37
C LYS A 14 -20.49 -13.95 11.89
N HIS A 15 -19.23 -14.01 12.34
CA HIS A 15 -18.32 -15.11 12.05
C HIS A 15 -18.06 -15.92 13.33
N GLY A 16 -17.81 -17.24 13.15
CA GLY A 16 -17.39 -18.13 14.21
C GLY A 16 -18.40 -18.30 15.34
N ASN A 17 -17.91 -18.79 16.46
CA ASN A 17 -18.70 -19.19 17.61
C ASN A 17 -18.86 -18.05 18.64
N VAL A 18 -19.27 -16.87 18.18
CA VAL A 18 -19.37 -15.65 19.04
C VAL A 18 -20.24 -15.89 20.27
N MET A 19 -21.28 -16.74 20.15
CA MET A 19 -22.21 -17.03 21.25
C MET A 19 -21.62 -18.00 22.30
N ASN A 20 -20.55 -18.71 21.99
CA ASN A 20 -19.87 -19.63 22.91
C ASN A 20 -18.73 -18.99 23.69
N ARG A 21 -18.44 -17.72 23.44
CA ARG A 21 -17.44 -16.96 24.18
C ARG A 21 -18.08 -16.29 25.40
N PRO A 22 -17.39 -16.26 26.55
CA PRO A 22 -17.87 -15.49 27.68
C PRO A 22 -17.97 -14.01 27.33
N PRO A 23 -18.90 -13.26 27.94
CA PRO A 23 -18.97 -11.82 27.77
C PRO A 23 -17.64 -11.14 28.14
N ARG A 24 -17.29 -10.08 27.40
CA ARG A 24 -16.09 -9.31 27.67
C ARG A 24 -16.18 -8.68 29.09
N PRO A 25 -15.09 -8.72 29.89
CA PRO A 25 -15.08 -8.06 31.18
C PRO A 25 -15.36 -6.55 31.05
N VAL A 26 -16.15 -5.98 31.96
CA VAL A 26 -16.56 -4.56 31.93
C VAL A 26 -15.34 -3.63 32.09
N ASP A 27 -14.30 -4.10 32.79
CA ASP A 27 -13.10 -3.35 33.10
C ASP A 27 -12.06 -3.37 31.94
N GLU A 28 -12.31 -4.13 30.87
CA GLU A 28 -11.41 -4.20 29.74
C GLU A 28 -11.58 -3.00 28.80
N GLY A 29 -10.57 -2.11 28.81
CA GLY A 29 -10.55 -0.93 27.94
C GLY A 29 -10.49 -1.29 26.44
N LEU A 30 -11.08 -0.43 25.61
CA LEU A 30 -10.96 -0.48 24.15
C LEU A 30 -10.05 0.66 23.66
N PRO A 31 -9.02 0.41 22.84
CA PRO A 31 -8.54 -0.89 22.37
C PRO A 31 -7.75 -1.67 23.44
N ASN A 32 -7.77 -2.99 23.36
CA ASN A 32 -6.95 -3.86 24.21
C ASN A 32 -5.45 -3.70 23.87
N ARG A 33 -4.56 -4.02 24.80
CA ARG A 33 -3.10 -3.97 24.61
C ARG A 33 -2.63 -4.77 23.37
N ASN A 34 -3.27 -5.89 23.11
CA ASN A 34 -2.98 -6.71 21.91
C ASN A 34 -3.41 -6.03 20.62
N ASP A 35 -4.53 -5.31 20.63
CA ASP A 35 -5.01 -4.56 19.46
C ASP A 35 -4.06 -3.40 19.14
N ILE A 36 -3.55 -2.71 20.19
CA ILE A 36 -2.56 -1.65 20.02
C ILE A 36 -1.28 -2.20 19.38
N TRP A 37 -0.77 -3.32 19.84
CA TRP A 37 0.41 -3.96 19.24
C TRP A 37 0.17 -4.37 17.78
N LEU A 38 -1.02 -4.86 17.45
CA LEU A 38 -1.39 -5.21 16.09
C LEU A 38 -1.41 -3.99 15.17
N ILE A 39 -1.97 -2.87 15.63
CA ILE A 39 -2.00 -1.60 14.89
C ILE A 39 -0.57 -1.13 14.59
N PHE A 40 0.31 -1.09 15.61
CA PHE A 40 1.71 -0.69 15.42
C PHE A 40 2.48 -1.63 14.49
N TYR A 41 2.26 -2.93 14.62
CA TYR A 41 2.88 -3.94 13.77
C TYR A 41 2.49 -3.78 12.30
N LEU A 42 1.19 -3.73 12.00
CA LEU A 42 0.70 -3.53 10.64
C LEU A 42 1.13 -2.17 10.08
N GLY A 43 1.06 -1.11 10.89
CA GLY A 43 1.54 0.21 10.51
C GLY A 43 3.03 0.20 10.13
N ALA A 44 3.87 -0.46 10.92
CA ALA A 44 5.30 -0.59 10.62
C ALA A 44 5.56 -1.34 9.30
N VAL A 45 4.82 -2.42 9.03
CA VAL A 45 4.92 -3.17 7.77
C VAL A 45 4.55 -2.27 6.58
N MET A 46 3.44 -1.53 6.70
CA MET A 46 2.97 -0.64 5.63
C MET A 46 3.94 0.52 5.37
N VAL A 47 4.43 1.18 6.44
CA VAL A 47 5.42 2.26 6.33
C VAL A 47 6.71 1.76 5.70
N THR A 48 7.22 0.61 6.16
CA THR A 48 8.46 0.04 5.60
C THR A 48 8.28 -0.31 4.12
N GLY A 49 7.16 -0.91 3.75
CA GLY A 49 6.86 -1.27 2.36
C GLY A 49 6.74 -0.04 1.45
N THR A 50 6.07 1.01 1.91
CA THR A 50 5.93 2.27 1.14
C THR A 50 7.25 2.99 0.97
N LEU A 51 8.07 3.10 2.03
CA LEU A 51 9.41 3.70 1.96
C LEU A 51 10.34 2.89 1.06
N LEU A 52 10.30 1.56 1.16
CA LEU A 52 11.09 0.70 0.28
C LEU A 52 10.77 0.96 -1.19
N VAL A 53 9.50 1.02 -1.56
CA VAL A 53 9.07 1.30 -2.95
C VAL A 53 9.51 2.70 -3.37
N PHE A 54 9.39 3.71 -2.50
CA PHE A 54 9.84 5.08 -2.79
C PHE A 54 11.33 5.13 -3.16
N PHE A 55 12.19 4.53 -2.35
CA PHE A 55 13.63 4.52 -2.62
C PHE A 55 14.00 3.65 -3.83
N LEU A 56 13.36 2.49 -4.01
CA LEU A 56 13.60 1.65 -5.18
C LEU A 56 13.15 2.29 -6.50
N ALA A 57 12.12 3.14 -6.45
CA ALA A 57 11.64 3.90 -7.61
C ALA A 57 12.46 5.15 -7.91
N GLY A 58 13.51 5.44 -7.12
CA GLY A 58 14.42 6.57 -7.34
C GLY A 58 14.00 7.86 -6.63
N GLY A 59 13.11 7.81 -5.63
CA GLY A 59 12.67 8.99 -4.89
C GLY A 59 13.72 9.62 -3.96
N GLY A 60 14.90 9.00 -3.83
CA GLY A 60 15.98 9.50 -2.99
C GLY A 60 17.17 10.07 -3.77
N LEU A 61 16.98 10.48 -5.01
CA LEU A 61 18.06 11.09 -5.82
C LEU A 61 18.26 12.55 -5.38
N GLU A 62 19.28 12.80 -4.57
CA GLU A 62 19.58 14.14 -4.05
C GLU A 62 20.76 14.83 -4.75
N THR A 63 21.63 14.06 -5.39
CA THR A 63 22.86 14.57 -6.05
C THR A 63 23.14 13.84 -7.35
N CYS A 64 23.97 14.45 -8.22
CA CYS A 64 24.48 13.79 -9.43
C CYS A 64 25.18 12.45 -9.14
N ASP A 65 25.75 12.29 -7.94
CA ASP A 65 26.38 11.06 -7.43
C ASP A 65 25.35 9.93 -7.13
N GLY A 66 24.09 10.15 -7.44
CA GLY A 66 23.00 9.21 -7.18
C GLY A 66 23.34 7.81 -7.67
N LEU A 67 23.04 6.81 -6.83
CA LEU A 67 23.24 5.39 -7.04
C LEU A 67 23.13 5.01 -8.52
N PRO A 68 24.13 4.33 -9.10
CA PRO A 68 24.01 3.81 -10.45
C PRO A 68 22.78 2.91 -10.50
N LEU A 69 21.72 3.35 -11.19
CA LEU A 69 20.61 2.50 -11.52
C LEU A 69 21.17 1.37 -12.36
N SER A 70 21.30 0.20 -11.74
CA SER A 70 21.88 -1.02 -12.33
C SER A 70 21.02 -1.63 -13.44
N ASP A 71 20.02 -0.89 -13.92
CA ASP A 71 19.07 -1.36 -14.94
C ASP A 71 19.58 -1.22 -16.39
N GLY A 72 20.81 -0.73 -16.57
CA GLY A 72 21.42 -0.59 -17.89
C GLY A 72 20.76 0.50 -18.77
N THR A 73 19.93 1.36 -18.21
CA THR A 73 19.37 2.50 -18.95
C THR A 73 20.43 3.53 -19.22
N ASN A 74 20.48 4.04 -20.44
CA ASN A 74 21.31 5.19 -20.77
C ASN A 74 20.73 6.41 -20.05
N LEU A 75 21.53 7.02 -19.16
CA LEU A 75 21.15 8.27 -18.51
C LEU A 75 21.00 9.36 -19.55
N PRO A 76 20.03 10.27 -19.41
CA PRO A 76 19.81 11.37 -20.34
C PRO A 76 20.87 12.48 -20.24
N PHE A 77 21.83 12.35 -19.31
CA PHE A 77 22.90 13.29 -19.00
C PHE A 77 24.24 12.58 -18.84
N ASP A 78 25.35 13.31 -18.99
CA ASP A 78 26.69 12.80 -18.73
C ASP A 78 27.01 12.93 -17.24
N GLN A 79 27.13 11.80 -16.54
CA GLN A 79 27.40 11.74 -15.11
C GLN A 79 28.70 12.48 -14.75
N ALA A 80 29.79 12.23 -15.51
CA ALA A 80 31.08 12.84 -15.23
C ALA A 80 31.09 14.36 -15.41
N ALA A 81 30.35 14.84 -16.39
CA ALA A 81 30.17 16.28 -16.62
C ALA A 81 29.26 16.92 -15.57
N CYS A 82 28.23 16.21 -15.10
CA CYS A 82 27.36 16.64 -14.00
C CYS A 82 28.16 16.77 -12.70
N ASP A 83 28.96 15.77 -12.35
CA ASP A 83 29.83 15.78 -11.17
C ASP A 83 30.92 16.87 -11.24
N ALA A 84 31.33 17.22 -12.47
CA ALA A 84 32.27 18.33 -12.73
C ALA A 84 31.61 19.74 -12.67
N GLY A 85 30.31 19.83 -12.44
CA GLY A 85 29.59 21.08 -12.28
C GLY A 85 29.23 21.79 -13.59
N VAL A 86 29.07 21.03 -14.69
CA VAL A 86 28.62 21.60 -15.98
C VAL A 86 27.13 21.95 -15.92
N GLU A 87 26.79 23.23 -15.95
CA GLU A 87 25.42 23.73 -15.76
C GLU A 87 24.37 23.07 -16.68
N THR A 88 24.73 22.76 -17.92
CA THR A 88 23.83 22.11 -18.88
C THR A 88 23.51 20.65 -18.48
N GLU A 89 24.45 19.94 -17.89
CA GLU A 89 24.26 18.57 -17.42
C GLU A 89 23.55 18.56 -16.07
N ILE A 90 23.81 19.54 -15.20
CA ILE A 90 23.08 19.72 -13.94
C ILE A 90 21.59 19.96 -14.22
N SER A 91 21.24 20.84 -15.17
CA SER A 91 19.83 21.09 -15.49
C SER A 91 19.12 19.88 -16.09
N LYS A 92 19.82 19.04 -16.86
CA LYS A 92 19.27 17.77 -17.35
C LYS A 92 19.05 16.78 -16.21
N TRP A 93 20.03 16.72 -15.27
CA TRP A 93 19.91 15.88 -14.08
C TRP A 93 18.74 16.33 -13.21
N GLU A 94 18.57 17.62 -12.94
CA GLU A 94 17.43 18.16 -12.17
C GLU A 94 16.09 17.74 -12.80
N SER A 95 15.95 17.92 -14.10
CA SER A 95 14.73 17.51 -14.81
C SER A 95 14.48 15.99 -14.72
N TYR A 96 15.53 15.18 -14.80
CA TYR A 96 15.46 13.74 -14.64
C TYR A 96 15.10 13.34 -13.21
N ALA A 97 15.72 13.99 -12.22
CA ALA A 97 15.48 13.73 -10.79
C ALA A 97 14.04 14.09 -10.41
N ASP A 98 13.52 15.23 -10.88
CA ASP A 98 12.12 15.64 -10.69
C ASP A 98 11.14 14.63 -11.29
N ASP A 99 11.42 14.16 -12.50
CA ASP A 99 10.61 13.15 -13.18
C ASP A 99 10.59 11.81 -12.41
N LYS A 100 11.75 11.38 -11.92
CA LYS A 100 11.88 10.18 -11.08
C LYS A 100 11.21 10.34 -9.73
N PHE A 101 11.31 11.52 -9.12
CA PHE A 101 10.67 11.81 -7.84
C PHE A 101 9.15 11.74 -7.96
N ILE A 102 8.54 12.37 -8.99
CA ILE A 102 7.10 12.30 -9.23
C ILE A 102 6.65 10.86 -9.50
N HIS A 103 7.43 10.09 -10.26
CA HIS A 103 7.17 8.68 -10.49
C HIS A 103 7.20 7.87 -9.18
N ALA A 104 8.26 8.05 -8.37
CA ALA A 104 8.39 7.40 -7.07
C ALA A 104 7.26 7.77 -6.10
N GLN A 105 6.87 9.05 -6.08
CA GLN A 105 5.74 9.54 -5.30
C GLN A 105 4.42 8.88 -5.72
N THR A 106 4.19 8.75 -7.02
CA THR A 106 2.99 8.09 -7.57
C THR A 106 2.95 6.61 -7.22
N MET A 107 4.08 5.89 -7.34
CA MET A 107 4.19 4.49 -6.94
C MET A 107 3.92 4.32 -5.44
N THR A 108 4.52 5.18 -4.61
CA THR A 108 4.35 5.17 -3.15
C THR A 108 2.91 5.41 -2.74
N LEU A 109 2.25 6.42 -3.33
CA LEU A 109 0.83 6.68 -3.13
C LEU A 109 -0.03 5.46 -3.50
N SER A 110 0.26 4.86 -4.64
CA SER A 110 -0.48 3.69 -5.14
C SER A 110 -0.29 2.47 -4.23
N VAL A 111 0.93 2.17 -3.78
CA VAL A 111 1.22 1.10 -2.81
C VAL A 111 0.50 1.36 -1.50
N PHE A 112 0.54 2.59 -0.99
CA PHE A 112 -0.12 2.94 0.28
C PHE A 112 -1.63 2.71 0.20
N ILE A 113 -2.28 3.15 -0.89
CA ILE A 113 -3.71 2.92 -1.10
C ILE A 113 -4.01 1.41 -1.22
N MET A 114 -3.19 0.66 -1.96
CA MET A 114 -3.37 -0.78 -2.10
C MET A 114 -3.17 -1.52 -0.76
N PHE A 115 -2.21 -1.10 0.07
CA PHE A 115 -2.07 -1.61 1.43
C PHE A 115 -3.34 -1.41 2.25
N GLN A 116 -3.94 -0.21 2.21
CA GLN A 116 -5.18 0.07 2.92
C GLN A 116 -6.32 -0.84 2.43
N LEU A 117 -6.47 -1.01 1.12
CA LEU A 117 -7.50 -1.86 0.55
C LEU A 117 -7.34 -3.33 0.95
N PHE A 118 -6.13 -3.87 0.90
CA PHE A 118 -5.87 -5.24 1.35
C PHE A 118 -5.98 -5.39 2.87
N ASN A 119 -5.58 -4.37 3.63
CA ASN A 119 -5.71 -4.39 5.08
C ASN A 119 -7.17 -4.43 5.53
N VAL A 120 -8.10 -3.77 4.83
CA VAL A 120 -9.53 -3.90 5.10
C VAL A 120 -10.01 -5.35 5.02
N MET A 121 -9.49 -6.12 4.06
CA MET A 121 -9.78 -7.56 3.98
C MET A 121 -9.25 -8.32 5.20
N ASN A 122 -8.06 -7.95 5.70
CA ASN A 122 -7.46 -8.55 6.90
C ASN A 122 -8.27 -8.23 8.17
N CYS A 123 -8.86 -7.04 8.26
CA CYS A 123 -9.64 -6.56 9.41
C CYS A 123 -10.99 -7.26 9.59
N ARG A 124 -11.43 -8.09 8.64
CA ARG A 124 -12.68 -8.86 8.73
C ARG A 124 -12.68 -9.84 9.91
N SER A 125 -11.54 -10.42 10.24
CA SER A 125 -11.34 -11.23 11.44
C SER A 125 -9.90 -11.14 11.93
N GLN A 126 -9.72 -11.09 13.24
CA GLN A 126 -8.39 -11.10 13.87
C GLN A 126 -7.84 -12.52 14.06
N GLU A 127 -8.70 -13.53 14.05
CA GLU A 127 -8.35 -14.93 14.37
C GLU A 127 -8.52 -15.87 13.17
N GLU A 128 -9.58 -15.66 12.37
CA GLU A 128 -9.88 -16.52 11.24
C GLU A 128 -9.17 -16.06 9.97
N SER A 129 -8.69 -17.02 9.17
CA SER A 129 -8.09 -16.74 7.87
C SER A 129 -9.12 -16.13 6.92
N ILE A 130 -8.67 -15.17 6.08
CA ILE A 130 -9.51 -14.59 5.02
C ILE A 130 -10.04 -15.69 4.09
N PHE A 131 -9.23 -16.73 3.85
CA PHE A 131 -9.61 -17.83 2.97
C PHE A 131 -10.70 -18.70 3.57
N SER A 132 -10.73 -18.89 4.90
CA SER A 132 -11.80 -19.64 5.58
C SER A 132 -13.12 -18.87 5.62
N LEU A 133 -13.05 -17.54 5.76
CA LEU A 133 -14.21 -16.65 5.70
C LEU A 133 -14.80 -16.53 4.29
N GLY A 134 -13.98 -16.81 3.28
CA GLY A 134 -14.31 -16.58 1.87
C GLY A 134 -14.10 -15.13 1.46
N VAL A 135 -13.09 -14.89 0.61
CA VAL A 135 -12.68 -13.55 0.15
C VAL A 135 -13.87 -12.74 -0.40
N PHE A 136 -14.77 -13.39 -1.13
CA PHE A 136 -15.91 -12.75 -1.80
C PHE A 136 -17.24 -12.82 -1.03
N SER A 137 -17.24 -13.27 0.23
CA SER A 137 -18.47 -13.46 1.00
C SER A 137 -19.19 -12.16 1.36
N ASN A 138 -18.46 -11.05 1.55
CA ASN A 138 -19.03 -9.72 1.81
C ASN A 138 -19.05 -8.87 0.53
N LYS A 139 -20.24 -8.75 -0.07
CA LYS A 139 -20.43 -7.96 -1.30
C LYS A 139 -20.14 -6.47 -1.09
N ALA A 140 -20.42 -5.92 0.10
CA ALA A 140 -20.21 -4.50 0.38
C ALA A 140 -18.71 -4.15 0.40
N ILE A 141 -17.87 -4.99 1.03
CA ILE A 141 -16.41 -4.82 1.03
C ILE A 141 -15.84 -4.94 -0.39
N ASN A 142 -16.31 -5.93 -1.15
CA ASN A 142 -15.83 -6.14 -2.51
C ASN A 142 -16.20 -4.96 -3.44
N ILE A 143 -17.40 -4.40 -3.30
CA ILE A 143 -17.79 -3.21 -4.05
C ILE A 143 -16.94 -2.01 -3.61
N ALA A 144 -16.74 -1.80 -2.31
CA ALA A 144 -15.91 -0.72 -1.81
C ALA A 144 -14.46 -0.84 -2.31
N PHE A 145 -13.90 -2.06 -2.31
CA PHE A 145 -12.59 -2.34 -2.86
C PHE A 145 -12.51 -1.99 -4.35
N LEU A 146 -13.46 -2.49 -5.15
CA LEU A 146 -13.48 -2.24 -6.60
C LEU A 146 -13.63 -0.75 -6.93
N VAL A 147 -14.51 -0.03 -6.24
CA VAL A 147 -14.71 1.40 -6.44
C VAL A 147 -13.44 2.18 -6.09
N SER A 148 -12.81 1.88 -4.94
CA SER A 148 -11.58 2.55 -4.52
C SER A 148 -10.41 2.25 -5.46
N PHE A 149 -10.30 1.02 -5.93
CA PHE A 149 -9.29 0.63 -6.91
C PHE A 149 -9.52 1.29 -8.27
N ALA A 150 -10.77 1.35 -8.73
CA ALA A 150 -11.12 2.04 -9.98
C ALA A 150 -10.81 3.54 -9.92
N LEU A 151 -11.06 4.19 -8.77
CA LEU A 151 -10.68 5.59 -8.55
C LEU A 151 -9.16 5.79 -8.57
N LEU A 152 -8.41 4.89 -7.94
CA LEU A 152 -6.95 4.92 -7.99
C LEU A 152 -6.44 4.81 -9.44
N LEU A 153 -6.95 3.83 -10.19
CA LEU A 153 -6.60 3.67 -11.61
C LEU A 153 -6.98 4.92 -12.42
N PHE A 154 -8.15 5.48 -12.17
CA PHE A 154 -8.60 6.70 -12.85
C PHE A 154 -7.63 7.86 -12.65
N PHE A 155 -7.26 8.17 -11.41
CA PHE A 155 -6.36 9.30 -11.13
C PHE A 155 -4.93 9.07 -11.56
N VAL A 156 -4.43 7.84 -11.54
CA VAL A 156 -3.05 7.51 -11.93
C VAL A 156 -2.93 7.34 -13.44
N GLN A 157 -3.84 6.60 -14.09
CA GLN A 157 -3.71 6.32 -15.53
C GLN A 157 -4.23 7.44 -16.43
N LEU A 158 -5.04 8.36 -15.90
CA LEU A 158 -5.46 9.56 -16.60
C LEU A 158 -4.67 10.81 -16.18
N ALA A 159 -3.50 10.61 -15.54
CA ALA A 159 -2.67 11.74 -15.09
C ALA A 159 -2.29 12.68 -16.25
N ASP A 160 -1.92 12.11 -17.40
CA ASP A 160 -1.53 12.89 -18.59
C ASP A 160 -2.72 13.39 -19.42
N PHE A 161 -3.98 13.10 -18.97
CA PHE A 161 -5.16 13.52 -19.69
C PHE A 161 -5.49 14.97 -19.41
N THR A 162 -5.41 15.80 -20.45
CA THR A 162 -5.82 17.21 -20.43
C THR A 162 -7.31 17.32 -20.72
N ILE A 163 -8.05 18.00 -19.85
CA ILE A 163 -9.47 18.26 -20.09
C ILE A 163 -9.60 19.25 -21.25
N PRO A 164 -10.25 18.88 -22.39
CA PRO A 164 -10.44 19.78 -23.49
C PRO A 164 -11.19 21.05 -23.01
N PHE A 165 -10.75 22.20 -23.45
CA PHE A 165 -11.22 23.54 -23.10
C PHE A 165 -10.67 24.19 -21.82
N THR A 166 -9.91 23.52 -20.95
CA THR A 166 -9.48 24.11 -19.67
C THR A 166 -7.97 24.16 -19.48
N SER A 167 -7.16 23.55 -20.34
CA SER A 167 -5.70 23.34 -20.14
C SER A 167 -5.37 22.71 -18.77
N PHE A 168 -6.34 22.04 -18.16
CA PHE A 168 -6.19 21.41 -16.86
C PHE A 168 -5.82 19.95 -17.03
N GLU A 169 -4.68 19.57 -16.46
CA GLU A 169 -4.19 18.19 -16.42
C GLU A 169 -4.67 17.51 -15.13
N ILE A 170 -5.24 16.33 -15.24
CA ILE A 170 -5.73 15.56 -14.07
C ILE A 170 -4.56 15.23 -13.14
N GLY A 171 -3.40 14.90 -13.69
CA GLY A 171 -2.18 14.61 -12.92
C GLY A 171 -1.66 15.81 -12.13
N GLY A 172 -1.85 17.02 -12.63
CA GLY A 172 -1.48 18.24 -11.92
C GLY A 172 -2.19 18.44 -10.60
N LEU A 173 -3.39 17.88 -10.42
CA LEU A 173 -4.15 17.93 -9.16
C LEU A 173 -3.49 17.14 -8.02
N LEU A 174 -2.87 16.01 -8.32
CA LEU A 174 -2.26 15.11 -7.35
C LEU A 174 -0.74 14.97 -7.54
N SER A 175 -0.15 15.72 -8.47
CA SER A 175 1.26 15.57 -8.89
C SER A 175 1.59 14.09 -9.15
N THR A 176 0.75 13.43 -9.96
CA THR A 176 0.88 12.02 -10.31
C THR A 176 1.33 11.85 -11.76
N LYS A 177 1.97 10.72 -12.04
CA LYS A 177 2.43 10.30 -13.36
C LYS A 177 1.81 8.96 -13.75
N VAL A 178 1.60 8.75 -15.05
CA VAL A 178 1.13 7.45 -15.56
C VAL A 178 2.14 6.36 -15.23
N LEU A 179 1.66 5.26 -14.65
CA LEU A 179 2.47 4.10 -14.27
C LEU A 179 2.43 3.02 -15.35
N SER A 180 3.59 2.37 -15.56
CA SER A 180 3.71 1.23 -16.46
C SER A 180 3.08 -0.04 -15.87
N LEU A 181 2.86 -1.06 -16.71
CA LEU A 181 2.38 -2.37 -16.23
C LEU A 181 3.38 -3.04 -15.27
N ASN A 182 4.68 -2.81 -15.45
CA ASN A 182 5.70 -3.33 -14.54
C ASN A 182 5.58 -2.67 -13.16
N ASP A 183 5.36 -1.37 -13.10
CA ASP A 183 5.14 -0.64 -11.84
C ASP A 183 3.92 -1.18 -11.10
N TRP A 184 2.81 -1.40 -11.82
CA TRP A 184 1.62 -2.05 -11.25
C TRP A 184 1.90 -3.46 -10.74
N GLY A 185 2.76 -4.21 -11.43
CA GLY A 185 3.22 -5.52 -10.98
C GLY A 185 3.96 -5.46 -9.64
N ILE A 186 4.86 -4.49 -9.49
CA ILE A 186 5.61 -4.26 -8.25
C ILE A 186 4.66 -3.82 -7.13
N ILE A 187 3.77 -2.86 -7.40
CA ILE A 187 2.76 -2.36 -6.45
C ILE A 187 1.91 -3.51 -5.93
N MET A 188 1.39 -4.35 -6.82
CA MET A 188 0.57 -5.50 -6.44
C MET A 188 1.35 -6.53 -5.64
N ALA A 189 2.59 -6.86 -6.04
CA ALA A 189 3.43 -7.80 -5.33
C ALA A 189 3.71 -7.34 -3.89
N VAL A 190 4.09 -6.07 -3.72
CA VAL A 190 4.36 -5.48 -2.40
C VAL A 190 3.07 -5.39 -1.57
N ALA A 191 1.95 -5.01 -2.17
CA ALA A 191 0.69 -4.88 -1.45
C ALA A 191 0.14 -6.23 -0.97
N ILE A 192 0.32 -7.31 -1.73
CA ILE A 192 -0.08 -8.67 -1.33
C ILE A 192 0.74 -9.15 -0.13
N LEU A 193 1.99 -8.70 0.04
CA LEU A 193 2.80 -9.09 1.18
C LEU A 193 2.12 -8.78 2.53
N VAL A 194 1.36 -7.70 2.62
CA VAL A 194 0.61 -7.38 3.85
C VAL A 194 -0.41 -8.45 4.21
N VAL A 195 -1.06 -9.04 3.20
CA VAL A 195 -2.00 -10.14 3.42
C VAL A 195 -1.26 -11.40 3.85
N VAL A 196 -0.15 -11.74 3.18
CA VAL A 196 0.66 -12.92 3.49
C VAL A 196 1.22 -12.84 4.92
N ILE A 197 1.76 -11.68 5.28
CA ILE A 197 2.32 -11.44 6.62
C ILE A 197 1.24 -11.60 7.70
N GLU A 198 0.04 -11.07 7.46
CA GLU A 198 -1.07 -11.15 8.40
C GLU A 198 -1.64 -12.56 8.49
N GLU A 199 -1.80 -13.27 7.39
CA GLU A 199 -2.21 -14.68 7.40
C GLU A 199 -1.20 -15.57 8.15
N PHE A 200 0.09 -15.29 7.97
CA PHE A 200 1.14 -16.00 8.72
C PHE A 200 1.07 -15.73 10.22
N ARG A 201 0.81 -14.48 10.63
CA ARG A 201 0.57 -14.12 12.03
C ARG A 201 -0.63 -14.88 12.59
N LYS A 202 -1.77 -14.88 11.88
CA LYS A 202 -2.99 -15.61 12.29
C LYS A 202 -2.71 -17.11 12.44
N PHE A 203 -1.96 -17.69 11.52
CA PHE A 203 -1.56 -19.09 11.58
C PHE A 203 -0.75 -19.40 12.85
N ILE A 204 0.23 -18.57 13.21
CA ILE A 204 1.05 -18.74 14.42
C ILE A 204 0.19 -18.60 15.67
N VAL A 205 -0.67 -17.58 15.74
CA VAL A 205 -1.54 -17.35 16.90
C VAL A 205 -2.49 -18.53 17.10
N ASN A 206 -3.13 -18.99 16.02
CA ASN A 206 -4.08 -20.09 16.07
C ASN A 206 -3.39 -21.42 16.47
N SER A 207 -2.18 -21.70 15.95
CA SER A 207 -1.42 -22.89 16.34
C SER A 207 -1.02 -22.91 17.83
N ARG A 208 -0.74 -21.73 18.42
CA ARG A 208 -0.45 -21.61 19.86
C ARG A 208 -1.67 -21.84 20.72
N ILE A 209 -2.85 -21.40 20.30
CA ILE A 209 -4.12 -21.62 21.00
C ILE A 209 -4.42 -23.11 21.03
N PHE A 210 -4.31 -23.83 19.92
CA PHE A 210 -4.49 -25.28 19.86
C PHE A 210 -3.49 -26.05 20.75
N ALA A 211 -2.23 -25.58 20.81
CA ALA A 211 -1.21 -26.22 21.66
C ALA A 211 -1.46 -26.02 23.17
N ILE A 212 -2.21 -25.01 23.59
CA ILE A 212 -2.58 -24.74 24.97
C ILE A 212 -3.84 -25.53 25.33
N ASP A 213 -4.82 -25.60 24.45
CA ASP A 213 -6.09 -26.30 24.68
C ASP A 213 -5.92 -27.85 24.67
N GLY A 214 -5.01 -28.35 23.83
CA GLY A 214 -4.66 -29.79 23.80
C GLY A 214 -3.89 -30.32 25.02
N ARG A 215 -3.58 -29.48 26.03
CA ARG A 215 -2.93 -29.85 27.30
C ARG A 215 -3.89 -29.82 28.48
N ARG A 216 -5.17 -29.61 28.28
CA ARG A 216 -6.23 -29.75 29.26
C ARG A 216 -7.03 -31.04 28.97
#